data_3cb9c4a856c927a63d973a18922b5bda
#
_entry.id   3cb9c4a856c927a63d973a18922b5bda
#
_cell.length_a   1.000
_cell.length_b   1.000
_cell.length_c   1.000
_cell.angle_alpha   90.00
_cell.angle_beta   90.00
_cell.angle_gamma   90.00
#
_symmetry.space_group_name_H-M   'P 1'
#
loop_
_entity.id
_entity.type
_entity.pdbx_description
1 polymer ?
#
loop_
_entity_poly.entity_id
_entity_poly.type
_entity_poly.pdbx_seq_one_letter_code
_entity_poly.pdbx_strand_id
1 'polypeptide(L)'
;MLTFIIRRLLWTVLVMFVITVVVFVIFFKTPGVDPARAIAGRNPSAQVLQEIRAQFGLDKPPPIQYAKMMKSIFVTRDLVSYSNQGVKVVPEIAAATPATLSLVFGAALIWVVMAIAVGVAAALLKGTVFDPLLMVVALIGISAPVFWLGEVANLITQGTLHDTFLFSWVPPLGYNPFTQDPWLWFKGLIIPWITLSILYIGFYGRVLRANILETQNEDFIRTARAKGLSERRVLLRHTLRTSMITFVSLFGLDFGALVAGGALLIEVVFGIHGVGYLTWQALGNLDLPTIMATVVYGAFFIVLVNAVVDIAYAWLDPRIRPT
;
A
#
# COMPACT_ATOMS: atom_id res chain seq x y z
N MET A 1 -17.44 11.25 -20.44
CA MET A 1 -16.71 10.08 -19.88
C MET A 1 -15.35 9.87 -20.56
N LEU A 2 -15.29 9.71 -21.91
CA LEU A 2 -14.02 9.48 -22.60
C LEU A 2 -13.03 10.66 -22.38
N THR A 3 -13.47 11.90 -22.53
CA THR A 3 -12.64 13.10 -22.29
C THR A 3 -12.11 13.18 -20.86
N PHE A 4 -12.92 12.80 -19.87
CA PHE A 4 -12.50 12.72 -18.47
C PHE A 4 -11.39 11.68 -18.27
N ILE A 5 -11.55 10.47 -18.85
CA ILE A 5 -10.55 9.40 -18.76
C ILE A 5 -9.24 9.83 -19.43
N ILE A 6 -9.31 10.41 -20.64
CA ILE A 6 -8.12 10.88 -21.36
C ILE A 6 -7.40 11.98 -20.56
N ARG A 7 -8.13 12.98 -20.06
CA ARG A 7 -7.57 14.03 -19.23
C ARG A 7 -6.90 13.46 -17.98
N ARG A 8 -7.52 12.48 -17.35
CA ARG A 8 -6.98 11.81 -16.16
C ARG A 8 -5.71 11.04 -16.45
N LEU A 9 -5.67 10.30 -17.57
CA LEU A 9 -4.46 9.59 -18.02
C LEU A 9 -3.31 10.57 -18.32
N LEU A 10 -3.59 11.70 -18.95
CA LEU A 10 -2.57 12.73 -19.21
C LEU A 10 -2.00 13.30 -17.91
N TRP A 11 -2.87 13.59 -16.92
CA TRP A 11 -2.41 14.03 -15.59
C TRP A 11 -1.59 12.94 -14.89
N THR A 12 -2.00 11.67 -14.98
CA THR A 12 -1.24 10.52 -14.46
C THR A 12 0.17 10.48 -15.02
N VAL A 13 0.31 10.61 -16.35
CA VAL A 13 1.62 10.62 -17.01
C VAL A 13 2.46 11.83 -16.58
N LEU A 14 1.85 13.03 -16.49
CA LEU A 14 2.54 14.22 -16.03
C LEU A 14 3.05 14.07 -14.58
N VAL A 15 2.20 13.60 -13.67
CA VAL A 15 2.56 13.37 -12.27
C VAL A 15 3.69 12.35 -12.17
N MET A 16 3.59 11.23 -12.90
CA MET A 16 4.66 10.21 -12.94
C MET A 16 5.98 10.81 -13.46
N PHE A 17 5.93 11.62 -14.52
CA PHE A 17 7.12 12.30 -15.02
C PHE A 17 7.75 13.20 -13.96
N VAL A 18 6.96 14.05 -13.31
CA VAL A 18 7.46 14.93 -12.24
C VAL A 18 8.07 14.13 -11.09
N ILE A 19 7.41 13.05 -10.64
CA ILE A 19 7.92 12.19 -9.56
C ILE A 19 9.25 11.56 -9.97
N THR A 20 9.36 11.01 -11.18
CA THR A 20 10.62 10.39 -11.63
C THR A 20 11.77 11.40 -11.74
N VAL A 21 11.49 12.66 -12.15
CA VAL A 21 12.49 13.73 -12.14
C VAL A 21 12.92 14.08 -10.71
N VAL A 22 11.96 14.25 -9.79
CA VAL A 22 12.26 14.57 -8.38
C VAL A 22 13.08 13.46 -7.74
N VAL A 23 12.69 12.19 -7.94
CA VAL A 23 13.41 11.02 -7.43
C VAL A 23 14.83 10.97 -7.99
N PHE A 24 15.00 11.19 -9.29
CA PHE A 24 16.32 11.27 -9.92
C PHE A 24 17.19 12.37 -9.29
N VAL A 25 16.64 13.57 -9.10
CA VAL A 25 17.38 14.70 -8.50
C VAL A 25 17.79 14.37 -7.07
N ILE A 26 16.89 13.82 -6.26
CA ILE A 26 17.17 13.45 -4.86
C ILE A 26 18.30 12.42 -4.79
N PHE A 27 18.22 11.33 -5.56
CA PHE A 27 19.16 10.23 -5.41
C PHE A 27 20.48 10.42 -6.17
N PHE A 28 20.51 11.22 -7.22
CA PHE A 28 21.69 11.36 -8.08
C PHE A 28 22.32 12.75 -8.08
N LYS A 29 21.65 13.76 -7.52
CA LYS A 29 22.13 15.15 -7.53
C LYS A 29 22.21 15.79 -6.16
N THR A 30 21.84 15.08 -5.10
CA THR A 30 22.02 15.60 -3.73
C THR A 30 23.50 15.77 -3.42
N PRO A 31 23.94 16.95 -2.95
CA PRO A 31 25.31 17.19 -2.57
C PRO A 31 25.81 16.19 -1.51
N GLY A 32 27.03 15.67 -1.69
CA GLY A 32 27.64 14.70 -0.78
C GLY A 32 27.33 13.23 -1.08
N VAL A 33 26.41 12.92 -1.97
CA VAL A 33 26.15 11.56 -2.45
C VAL A 33 26.85 11.37 -3.80
N ASP A 34 27.92 10.57 -3.82
CA ASP A 34 28.57 10.12 -5.07
C ASP A 34 28.18 8.67 -5.35
N PRO A 35 27.27 8.43 -6.32
CA PRO A 35 26.85 7.07 -6.65
C PRO A 35 28.02 6.15 -7.03
N ALA A 36 29.07 6.70 -7.67
CA ALA A 36 30.23 5.91 -8.01
C ALA A 36 31.00 5.39 -6.78
N ARG A 37 31.03 6.15 -5.70
CA ARG A 37 31.63 5.71 -4.44
C ARG A 37 30.79 4.65 -3.74
N ALA A 38 29.47 4.76 -3.79
CA ALA A 38 28.58 3.74 -3.23
C ALA A 38 28.76 2.38 -3.91
N ILE A 39 28.96 2.39 -5.25
CA ILE A 39 29.21 1.17 -6.04
C ILE A 39 30.61 0.61 -5.77
N ALA A 40 31.61 1.47 -5.67
CA ALA A 40 33.01 1.08 -5.58
C ALA A 40 33.41 0.50 -4.19
N GLY A 41 32.58 0.68 -3.16
CA GLY A 41 32.83 0.22 -1.80
C GLY A 41 33.83 1.08 -1.01
N ARG A 42 34.48 0.48 0.00
CA ARG A 42 35.41 1.20 0.88
C ARG A 42 36.76 1.45 0.17
N ASN A 43 37.19 2.71 0.17
CA ASN A 43 38.51 3.17 -0.33
C ASN A 43 38.81 2.82 -1.79
N PRO A 44 37.96 3.15 -2.77
CA PRO A 44 38.25 2.88 -4.18
C PRO A 44 39.36 3.78 -4.71
N SER A 45 40.15 3.25 -5.64
CA SER A 45 41.13 4.05 -6.39
C SER A 45 40.44 5.04 -7.32
N ALA A 46 41.14 6.11 -7.69
CA ALA A 46 40.61 7.08 -8.64
C ALA A 46 40.29 6.45 -10.01
N GLN A 47 41.04 5.44 -10.42
CA GLN A 47 40.80 4.69 -11.64
C GLN A 47 39.50 3.91 -11.60
N VAL A 48 39.23 3.15 -10.53
CA VAL A 48 38.01 2.38 -10.32
C VAL A 48 36.78 3.32 -10.34
N LEU A 49 36.87 4.49 -9.69
CA LEU A 49 35.79 5.48 -9.71
C LEU A 49 35.53 6.00 -11.12
N GLN A 50 36.58 6.21 -11.93
CA GLN A 50 36.42 6.70 -13.29
C GLN A 50 35.80 5.63 -14.21
N GLU A 51 36.20 4.38 -14.07
CA GLU A 51 35.61 3.24 -14.79
C GLU A 51 34.13 3.07 -14.46
N ILE A 52 33.75 3.12 -13.17
CA ILE A 52 32.36 3.04 -12.73
C ILE A 52 31.55 4.22 -13.29
N ARG A 53 32.07 5.44 -13.22
CA ARG A 53 31.37 6.61 -13.80
C ARG A 53 31.13 6.46 -15.29
N ALA A 54 32.12 5.96 -16.04
CA ALA A 54 31.99 5.70 -17.47
C ALA A 54 30.99 4.57 -17.76
N GLN A 55 31.08 3.46 -17.03
CA GLN A 55 30.22 2.30 -17.20
C GLN A 55 28.75 2.63 -16.95
N PHE A 56 28.45 3.36 -15.89
CA PHE A 56 27.07 3.74 -15.51
C PHE A 56 26.64 5.08 -16.12
N GLY A 57 27.54 5.78 -16.86
CA GLY A 57 27.26 7.06 -17.50
C GLY A 57 27.03 8.19 -16.53
N LEU A 58 27.62 8.12 -15.33
CA LEU A 58 27.53 9.14 -14.27
C LEU A 58 28.36 10.40 -14.61
N ASP A 59 29.21 10.32 -15.64
CA ASP A 59 30.01 11.39 -16.21
C ASP A 59 29.22 12.28 -17.18
N LYS A 60 28.04 11.84 -17.63
CA LYS A 60 27.24 12.55 -18.63
C LYS A 60 26.42 13.68 -18.02
N PRO A 61 25.94 14.67 -18.84
CA PRO A 61 25.03 15.70 -18.38
C PRO A 61 23.76 15.12 -17.75
N PRO A 62 23.17 15.77 -16.71
CA PRO A 62 22.01 15.26 -15.97
C PRO A 62 20.82 14.83 -16.83
N PRO A 63 20.42 15.57 -17.88
CA PRO A 63 19.31 15.15 -18.73
C PRO A 63 19.56 13.81 -19.44
N ILE A 64 20.83 13.58 -19.84
CA ILE A 64 21.21 12.32 -20.50
C ILE A 64 21.23 11.16 -19.51
N GLN A 65 21.72 11.39 -18.29
CA GLN A 65 21.66 10.39 -17.21
C GLN A 65 20.20 10.00 -16.92
N TYR A 66 19.32 10.99 -16.77
CA TYR A 66 17.90 10.77 -16.53
C TYR A 66 17.26 9.96 -17.68
N ALA A 67 17.47 10.38 -18.93
CA ALA A 67 16.90 9.70 -20.08
C ALA A 67 17.38 8.25 -20.21
N LYS A 68 18.70 7.99 -19.98
CA LYS A 68 19.27 6.65 -19.99
C LYS A 68 18.63 5.78 -18.89
N MET A 69 18.47 6.33 -17.69
CA MET A 69 17.90 5.62 -16.56
C MET A 69 16.41 5.30 -16.79
N MET A 70 15.61 6.26 -17.28
CA MET A 70 14.22 6.01 -17.61
C MET A 70 14.08 4.96 -18.72
N LYS A 71 14.96 4.98 -19.71
CA LYS A 71 15.03 3.94 -20.73
C LYS A 71 15.32 2.57 -20.10
N SER A 72 16.27 2.49 -19.16
CA SER A 72 16.63 1.24 -18.47
C SER A 72 15.51 0.70 -17.56
N ILE A 73 14.66 1.57 -17.01
CA ILE A 73 13.52 1.13 -16.18
C ILE A 73 12.33 0.70 -17.06
N PHE A 74 11.91 1.54 -18.01
CA PHE A 74 10.63 1.38 -18.69
C PHE A 74 10.71 0.65 -20.04
N VAL A 75 11.87 0.70 -20.71
CA VAL A 75 12.03 0.18 -22.07
C VAL A 75 12.89 -1.08 -22.09
N THR A 76 14.16 -0.96 -21.73
CA THR A 76 15.11 -2.08 -21.82
C THR A 76 15.05 -3.04 -20.63
N ARG A 77 14.56 -2.57 -19.48
CA ARG A 77 14.43 -3.30 -18.22
C ARG A 77 15.77 -3.93 -17.75
N ASP A 78 16.85 -3.24 -18.05
CA ASP A 78 18.22 -3.68 -17.80
C ASP A 78 18.93 -2.87 -16.70
N LEU A 79 18.17 -2.10 -15.91
CA LEU A 79 18.70 -1.41 -14.74
C LEU A 79 19.31 -2.43 -13.77
N VAL A 80 20.58 -2.26 -13.44
CA VAL A 80 21.36 -3.18 -12.59
C VAL A 80 21.49 -2.61 -11.18
N SER A 81 21.38 -3.50 -10.19
CA SER A 81 21.64 -3.22 -8.79
C SER A 81 23.12 -2.87 -8.58
N TYR A 82 23.39 -1.91 -7.70
CA TYR A 82 24.76 -1.54 -7.35
C TYR A 82 25.36 -2.47 -6.30
N SER A 83 24.55 -2.96 -5.38
CA SER A 83 24.99 -3.88 -4.33
C SER A 83 25.13 -5.31 -4.82
N ASN A 84 24.27 -5.74 -5.76
CA ASN A 84 24.27 -7.08 -6.35
C ASN A 84 24.58 -7.00 -7.85
N GLN A 85 25.88 -6.95 -8.19
CA GLN A 85 26.31 -6.87 -9.59
C GLN A 85 25.74 -8.03 -10.41
N GLY A 86 25.11 -7.70 -11.55
CA GLY A 86 24.45 -8.67 -12.43
C GLY A 86 22.95 -8.89 -12.19
N VAL A 87 22.42 -8.45 -11.05
CA VAL A 87 20.98 -8.54 -10.78
C VAL A 87 20.24 -7.37 -11.43
N LYS A 88 19.25 -7.70 -12.26
CA LYS A 88 18.37 -6.71 -12.90
C LYS A 88 17.23 -6.32 -11.98
N VAL A 89 17.16 -5.06 -11.62
CA VAL A 89 16.21 -4.51 -10.63
C VAL A 89 14.75 -4.65 -11.08
N VAL A 90 14.44 -4.37 -12.35
CA VAL A 90 13.04 -4.38 -12.83
C VAL A 90 12.43 -5.80 -12.82
N PRO A 91 13.12 -6.85 -13.29
CA PRO A 91 12.65 -8.23 -13.12
C PRO A 91 12.49 -8.65 -11.65
N GLU A 92 13.37 -8.21 -10.77
CA GLU A 92 13.30 -8.51 -9.34
C GLU A 92 12.07 -7.88 -8.69
N ILE A 93 11.79 -6.60 -8.97
CA ILE A 93 10.55 -5.94 -8.54
C ILE A 93 9.32 -6.67 -9.09
N ALA A 94 9.34 -7.08 -10.36
CA ALA A 94 8.23 -7.81 -10.97
C ALA A 94 8.00 -9.17 -10.29
N ALA A 95 9.07 -9.87 -9.90
CA ALA A 95 8.98 -11.13 -9.16
C ALA A 95 8.47 -10.96 -7.71
N ALA A 96 8.83 -9.84 -7.06
CA ALA A 96 8.38 -9.50 -5.70
C ALA A 96 6.93 -8.96 -5.65
N THR A 97 6.44 -8.36 -6.73
CA THR A 97 5.12 -7.71 -6.79
C THR A 97 3.95 -8.62 -6.36
N PRO A 98 3.86 -9.90 -6.78
CA PRO A 98 2.77 -10.78 -6.36
C PRO A 98 2.69 -10.98 -4.84
N ALA A 99 3.81 -10.99 -4.13
CA ALA A 99 3.84 -11.13 -2.68
C ALA A 99 3.25 -9.90 -1.98
N THR A 100 3.69 -8.69 -2.36
CA THR A 100 3.12 -7.43 -1.86
C THR A 100 1.63 -7.32 -2.17
N LEU A 101 1.23 -7.59 -3.41
CA LEU A 101 -0.19 -7.52 -3.80
C LEU A 101 -1.03 -8.54 -3.03
N SER A 102 -0.56 -9.79 -2.86
CA SER A 102 -1.25 -10.80 -2.06
C SER A 102 -1.45 -10.35 -0.62
N LEU A 103 -0.42 -9.78 0.01
CA LEU A 103 -0.49 -9.24 1.36
C LEU A 103 -1.51 -8.10 1.45
N VAL A 104 -1.39 -7.10 0.58
CA VAL A 104 -2.21 -5.88 0.66
C VAL A 104 -3.67 -6.16 0.29
N PHE A 105 -3.95 -6.95 -0.76
CA PHE A 105 -5.33 -7.28 -1.16
C PHE A 105 -6.05 -8.11 -0.10
N GLY A 106 -5.41 -9.12 0.47
CA GLY A 106 -6.04 -9.93 1.51
C GLY A 106 -6.30 -9.14 2.80
N ALA A 107 -5.36 -8.31 3.24
CA ALA A 107 -5.58 -7.40 4.35
C ALA A 107 -6.69 -6.39 4.06
N ALA A 108 -6.72 -5.80 2.85
CA ALA A 108 -7.75 -4.86 2.42
C ALA A 108 -9.15 -5.48 2.49
N LEU A 109 -9.31 -6.71 2.03
CA LEU A 109 -10.58 -7.41 2.09
C LEU A 109 -11.06 -7.57 3.54
N ILE A 110 -10.17 -7.99 4.44
CA ILE A 110 -10.50 -8.18 5.86
C ILE A 110 -10.87 -6.83 6.49
N TRP A 111 -10.03 -5.79 6.33
CA TRP A 111 -10.33 -4.52 7.00
C TRP A 111 -11.59 -3.85 6.46
N VAL A 112 -11.86 -3.90 5.14
CA VAL A 112 -13.08 -3.31 4.57
C VAL A 112 -14.32 -3.99 5.15
N VAL A 113 -14.37 -5.32 5.13
CA VAL A 113 -15.51 -6.08 5.67
C VAL A 113 -15.69 -5.82 7.16
N MET A 114 -14.62 -5.91 7.93
CA MET A 114 -14.68 -5.74 9.39
C MET A 114 -14.95 -4.29 9.80
N ALA A 115 -14.35 -3.32 9.12
CA ALA A 115 -14.61 -1.90 9.40
C ALA A 115 -16.06 -1.49 9.11
N ILE A 116 -16.65 -2.01 8.03
CA ILE A 116 -18.07 -1.81 7.74
C ILE A 116 -18.92 -2.44 8.83
N ALA A 117 -18.63 -3.69 9.21
CA ALA A 117 -19.36 -4.38 10.28
C ALA A 117 -19.29 -3.61 11.61
N VAL A 118 -18.08 -3.22 12.05
CA VAL A 118 -17.85 -2.48 13.30
C VAL A 118 -18.49 -1.09 13.24
N GLY A 119 -18.31 -0.34 12.16
CA GLY A 119 -18.85 1.01 12.02
C GLY A 119 -20.38 1.03 12.03
N VAL A 120 -21.00 0.10 11.29
CA VAL A 120 -22.49 -0.05 11.28
C VAL A 120 -22.99 -0.51 12.64
N ALA A 121 -22.38 -1.54 13.25
CA ALA A 121 -22.78 -2.03 14.57
C ALA A 121 -22.70 -0.93 15.63
N ALA A 122 -21.59 -0.18 15.67
CA ALA A 122 -21.42 0.92 16.62
C ALA A 122 -22.42 2.06 16.40
N ALA A 123 -22.79 2.36 15.16
CA ALA A 123 -23.81 3.35 14.86
C ALA A 123 -25.21 2.91 15.29
N LEU A 124 -25.56 1.63 15.11
CA LEU A 124 -26.83 1.03 15.54
C LEU A 124 -26.94 0.90 17.04
N LEU A 125 -25.83 0.64 17.72
CA LEU A 125 -25.75 0.47 19.18
C LEU A 125 -25.50 1.81 19.91
N LYS A 126 -25.61 2.94 19.22
CA LYS A 126 -25.43 4.28 19.81
C LYS A 126 -26.28 4.44 21.07
N GLY A 127 -25.64 4.90 22.15
CA GLY A 127 -26.29 5.12 23.45
C GLY A 127 -26.36 3.86 24.34
N THR A 128 -25.86 2.72 23.86
CA THR A 128 -25.66 1.53 24.68
C THR A 128 -24.19 1.44 25.14
N VAL A 129 -23.90 0.54 26.10
CA VAL A 129 -22.53 0.26 26.60
C VAL A 129 -21.62 -0.37 25.53
N PHE A 130 -22.19 -0.96 24.48
CA PHE A 130 -21.43 -1.58 23.40
C PHE A 130 -20.79 -0.56 22.45
N ASP A 131 -21.40 0.61 22.26
CA ASP A 131 -20.84 1.67 21.42
C ASP A 131 -19.46 2.14 21.94
N PRO A 132 -19.32 2.64 23.18
CA PRO A 132 -18.00 3.02 23.68
C PRO A 132 -17.02 1.81 23.75
N LEU A 133 -17.49 0.61 24.02
CA LEU A 133 -16.61 -0.57 24.04
C LEU A 133 -15.99 -0.85 22.68
N LEU A 134 -16.79 -0.84 21.60
CA LEU A 134 -16.29 -0.99 20.23
C LEU A 134 -15.31 0.11 19.86
N MET A 135 -15.57 1.35 20.32
CA MET A 135 -14.68 2.49 20.04
C MET A 135 -13.36 2.40 20.82
N VAL A 136 -13.36 1.90 22.05
CA VAL A 136 -12.14 1.66 22.83
C VAL A 136 -11.30 0.54 22.20
N VAL A 137 -11.91 -0.58 21.79
CA VAL A 137 -11.19 -1.66 21.08
C VAL A 137 -10.58 -1.15 19.78
N ALA A 138 -11.34 -0.36 19.02
CA ALA A 138 -10.84 0.30 17.80
C ALA A 138 -9.65 1.23 18.10
N LEU A 139 -9.70 1.99 19.22
CA LEU A 139 -8.63 2.89 19.62
C LEU A 139 -7.35 2.13 20.00
N ILE A 140 -7.47 1.02 20.74
CA ILE A 140 -6.34 0.17 21.08
C ILE A 140 -5.65 -0.35 19.82
N GLY A 141 -6.43 -0.83 18.83
CA GLY A 141 -5.89 -1.32 17.55
C GLY A 141 -5.09 -0.26 16.77
N ILE A 142 -5.49 1.02 16.87
CA ILE A 142 -4.78 2.13 16.18
C ILE A 142 -3.52 2.54 16.97
N SER A 143 -3.52 2.39 18.27
CA SER A 143 -2.45 2.90 19.14
C SER A 143 -1.18 2.05 19.11
N ALA A 144 -1.29 0.78 18.74
CA ALA A 144 -0.14 -0.13 18.68
C ALA A 144 0.58 -0.03 17.33
N PRO A 145 1.92 0.07 17.31
CA PRO A 145 2.67 0.00 16.06
C PRO A 145 2.44 -1.34 15.35
N VAL A 146 2.13 -1.30 14.07
CA VAL A 146 1.75 -2.49 13.28
C VAL A 146 2.85 -3.57 13.26
N PHE A 147 4.12 -3.17 13.21
CA PHE A 147 5.24 -4.11 13.25
C PHE A 147 5.35 -4.81 14.60
N TRP A 148 5.08 -4.10 15.70
CA TRP A 148 5.05 -4.69 17.04
C TRP A 148 3.93 -5.72 17.17
N LEU A 149 2.75 -5.43 16.66
CA LEU A 149 1.65 -6.40 16.59
C LEU A 149 2.07 -7.64 15.77
N GLY A 150 2.82 -7.45 14.69
CA GLY A 150 3.37 -8.53 13.88
C GLY A 150 4.36 -9.39 14.64
N GLU A 151 5.30 -8.80 15.37
CA GLU A 151 6.26 -9.53 16.21
C GLU A 151 5.58 -10.32 17.32
N VAL A 152 4.59 -9.71 17.99
CA VAL A 152 3.78 -10.42 19.00
C VAL A 152 3.01 -11.57 18.38
N ALA A 153 2.41 -11.38 17.20
CA ALA A 153 1.72 -12.45 16.48
C ALA A 153 2.68 -13.59 16.11
N ASN A 154 3.89 -13.28 15.64
CA ASN A 154 4.92 -14.30 15.35
C ASN A 154 5.36 -15.05 16.61
N LEU A 155 5.61 -14.33 17.72
CA LEU A 155 5.99 -14.96 19.00
C LEU A 155 4.92 -15.95 19.47
N ILE A 156 3.66 -15.63 19.27
CA ILE A 156 2.52 -16.48 19.65
C ILE A 156 2.38 -17.67 18.69
N THR A 157 2.35 -17.40 17.38
CA THR A 157 1.98 -18.39 16.35
C THR A 157 3.13 -19.27 15.89
N GLN A 158 4.37 -18.77 15.93
CA GLN A 158 5.59 -19.50 15.53
C GLN A 158 6.44 -19.95 16.72
N GLY A 159 6.17 -19.38 17.90
CA GLY A 159 6.93 -19.69 19.12
C GLY A 159 6.11 -20.44 20.15
N THR A 160 5.60 -19.73 21.13
CA THR A 160 5.03 -20.29 22.37
C THR A 160 3.84 -21.22 22.19
N LEU A 161 2.99 -20.97 21.18
CA LEU A 161 1.76 -21.75 20.98
C LEU A 161 1.75 -22.51 19.64
N HIS A 162 2.88 -22.57 18.93
CA HIS A 162 2.96 -23.22 17.61
C HIS A 162 2.55 -24.69 17.66
N ASP A 163 3.04 -25.42 18.66
CA ASP A 163 2.76 -26.86 18.80
C ASP A 163 1.35 -27.17 19.34
N THR A 164 0.54 -26.14 19.59
CA THR A 164 -0.85 -26.32 20.00
C THR A 164 -1.77 -26.53 18.79
N PHE A 165 -2.95 -27.13 19.01
CA PHE A 165 -3.96 -27.27 17.97
C PHE A 165 -4.42 -25.94 17.38
N LEU A 166 -4.20 -24.82 18.10
CA LEU A 166 -4.61 -23.49 17.64
C LEU A 166 -3.74 -22.96 16.49
N PHE A 167 -2.42 -23.25 16.50
CA PHE A 167 -1.47 -22.65 15.57
C PHE A 167 -0.55 -23.64 14.83
N SER A 168 -0.65 -24.95 15.11
CA SER A 168 0.13 -25.99 14.40
C SER A 168 -0.12 -26.03 12.88
N TRP A 169 -1.20 -25.41 12.42
CA TRP A 169 -1.54 -25.30 11.00
C TRP A 169 -0.87 -24.09 10.31
N VAL A 170 -0.26 -23.15 11.07
CA VAL A 170 0.42 -21.98 10.54
C VAL A 170 1.78 -22.40 9.98
N PRO A 171 2.08 -22.18 8.69
CA PRO A 171 3.36 -22.58 8.11
C PRO A 171 4.49 -21.66 8.60
N PRO A 172 5.77 -22.07 8.39
CA PRO A 172 6.92 -21.20 8.63
C PRO A 172 6.78 -19.86 7.90
N LEU A 173 7.47 -18.83 8.45
CA LEU A 173 7.46 -17.48 7.86
C LEU A 173 7.94 -17.50 6.41
N GLY A 174 7.36 -16.64 5.59
CA GLY A 174 7.69 -16.50 4.20
C GLY A 174 6.48 -16.37 3.29
N TYR A 175 6.73 -16.34 2.00
CA TYR A 175 5.68 -16.25 0.98
C TYR A 175 5.67 -17.49 0.10
N ASN A 176 4.51 -18.14 0.01
CA ASN A 176 4.24 -19.23 -0.92
C ASN A 176 3.35 -18.70 -2.04
N PRO A 177 3.74 -18.80 -3.33
CA PRO A 177 2.94 -18.29 -4.43
C PRO A 177 1.58 -19.01 -4.55
N PHE A 178 0.51 -18.25 -4.76
CA PHE A 178 -0.84 -18.79 -5.00
C PHE A 178 -0.89 -19.83 -6.11
N THR A 179 -0.05 -19.64 -7.15
CA THR A 179 0.01 -20.53 -8.31
C THR A 179 0.63 -21.91 -8.03
N GLN A 180 1.39 -22.04 -6.94
CA GLN A 180 2.02 -23.31 -6.55
C GLN A 180 1.14 -24.08 -5.58
N ASP A 181 0.70 -23.42 -4.51
CA ASP A 181 -0.18 -24.01 -3.49
C ASP A 181 -1.12 -22.93 -2.92
N PRO A 182 -2.37 -22.84 -3.38
CA PRO A 182 -3.33 -21.85 -2.90
C PRO A 182 -3.65 -22.00 -1.40
N TRP A 183 -3.60 -23.23 -0.87
CA TRP A 183 -3.91 -23.49 0.52
C TRP A 183 -2.76 -23.04 1.44
N LEU A 184 -1.53 -23.32 1.06
CA LEU A 184 -0.35 -22.88 1.79
C LEU A 184 -0.20 -21.34 1.70
N TRP A 185 -0.51 -20.76 0.52
CA TRP A 185 -0.60 -19.31 0.34
C TRP A 185 -1.57 -18.66 1.33
N PHE A 186 -2.79 -19.20 1.45
CA PHE A 186 -3.80 -18.70 2.39
C PHE A 186 -3.35 -18.83 3.84
N LYS A 187 -2.86 -20.01 4.25
CA LYS A 187 -2.37 -20.26 5.60
C LYS A 187 -1.21 -19.35 6.00
N GLY A 188 -0.27 -19.12 5.07
CA GLY A 188 0.89 -18.26 5.32
C GLY A 188 0.55 -16.78 5.44
N LEU A 189 -0.51 -16.33 4.79
CA LEU A 189 -0.88 -14.91 4.75
C LEU A 189 -1.98 -14.52 5.75
N ILE A 190 -2.72 -15.45 6.35
CA ILE A 190 -3.85 -15.10 7.23
C ILE A 190 -3.42 -14.29 8.46
N ILE A 191 -2.30 -14.63 9.10
CA ILE A 191 -1.78 -13.90 10.25
C ILE A 191 -1.27 -12.51 9.82
N PRO A 192 -0.40 -12.36 8.78
CA PRO A 192 -0.05 -11.07 8.20
C PRO A 192 -1.27 -10.21 7.83
N TRP A 193 -2.30 -10.80 7.19
CA TRP A 193 -3.52 -10.07 6.82
C TRP A 193 -4.27 -9.52 8.02
N ILE A 194 -4.49 -10.34 9.05
CA ILE A 194 -5.16 -9.92 10.29
C ILE A 194 -4.34 -8.81 10.96
N THR A 195 -3.04 -9.01 11.10
CA THR A 195 -2.13 -8.04 11.74
C THR A 195 -2.19 -6.67 11.05
N LEU A 196 -2.05 -6.66 9.73
CA LEU A 196 -2.11 -5.41 8.95
C LEU A 196 -3.51 -4.77 9.01
N SER A 197 -4.57 -5.57 9.10
CA SER A 197 -5.96 -5.08 9.11
C SER A 197 -6.36 -4.39 10.41
N ILE A 198 -5.79 -4.77 11.56
CA ILE A 198 -6.21 -4.28 12.88
C ILE A 198 -6.22 -2.74 12.94
N LEU A 199 -5.15 -2.10 12.48
CA LEU A 199 -5.03 -0.65 12.45
C LEU A 199 -6.17 -0.01 11.63
N TYR A 200 -6.41 -0.55 10.44
CA TYR A 200 -7.40 -0.01 9.50
C TYR A 200 -8.83 -0.28 9.95
N ILE A 201 -9.13 -1.44 10.53
CA ILE A 201 -10.46 -1.75 11.09
C ILE A 201 -10.85 -0.70 12.13
N GLY A 202 -9.93 -0.37 13.04
CA GLY A 202 -10.18 0.63 14.07
C GLY A 202 -10.40 2.03 13.51
N PHE A 203 -9.56 2.46 12.58
CA PHE A 203 -9.67 3.78 11.95
C PHE A 203 -10.94 3.91 11.12
N TYR A 204 -11.15 3.02 10.15
CA TYR A 204 -12.28 3.06 9.23
C TYR A 204 -13.62 2.81 9.90
N GLY A 205 -13.67 1.93 10.92
CA GLY A 205 -14.88 1.70 11.70
C GLY A 205 -15.36 2.97 12.42
N ARG A 206 -14.43 3.76 12.98
CA ARG A 206 -14.75 5.05 13.61
C ARG A 206 -15.23 6.09 12.61
N VAL A 207 -14.51 6.22 11.48
CA VAL A 207 -14.90 7.16 10.41
C VAL A 207 -16.28 6.82 9.87
N LEU A 208 -16.54 5.55 9.59
CA LEU A 208 -17.84 5.12 9.06
C LEU A 208 -18.97 5.34 10.08
N ARG A 209 -18.74 5.02 11.37
CA ARG A 209 -19.69 5.30 12.44
C ARG A 209 -20.05 6.80 12.49
N ALA A 210 -19.05 7.68 12.47
CA ALA A 210 -19.27 9.12 12.50
C ALA A 210 -20.11 9.57 11.30
N ASN A 211 -19.75 9.15 10.09
CA ASN A 211 -20.46 9.49 8.86
C ASN A 211 -21.92 8.95 8.84
N ILE A 212 -22.15 7.75 9.39
CA ILE A 212 -23.52 7.19 9.51
C ILE A 212 -24.35 8.07 10.45
N LEU A 213 -23.82 8.46 11.60
CA LEU A 213 -24.54 9.26 12.58
C LEU A 213 -24.83 10.69 12.05
N GLU A 214 -23.92 11.27 11.30
CA GLU A 214 -24.11 12.55 10.63
C GLU A 214 -25.20 12.45 9.55
N THR A 215 -25.07 11.48 8.64
CA THR A 215 -26.03 11.26 7.54
C THR A 215 -27.43 10.97 8.04
N GLN A 216 -27.60 10.30 9.19
CA GLN A 216 -28.94 10.01 9.75
C GLN A 216 -29.74 11.27 10.12
N ASN A 217 -29.07 12.41 10.29
CA ASN A 217 -29.74 13.69 10.62
C ASN A 217 -30.11 14.51 9.37
N GLU A 218 -29.71 14.10 8.19
CA GLU A 218 -29.99 14.79 6.92
C GLU A 218 -31.47 14.76 6.54
N ASP A 219 -31.96 15.82 5.88
CA ASP A 219 -33.38 16.00 5.54
C ASP A 219 -33.89 14.92 4.57
N PHE A 220 -33.06 14.41 3.68
CA PHE A 220 -33.47 13.32 2.78
C PHE A 220 -33.73 12.01 3.53
N ILE A 221 -33.06 11.77 4.66
CA ILE A 221 -33.34 10.64 5.54
C ILE A 221 -34.64 10.81 6.27
N ARG A 222 -34.92 12.02 6.77
CA ARG A 222 -36.23 12.34 7.38
C ARG A 222 -37.36 12.14 6.37
N THR A 223 -37.16 12.58 5.14
CA THR A 223 -38.11 12.39 4.04
C THR A 223 -38.33 10.89 3.73
N ALA A 224 -37.29 10.11 3.73
CA ALA A 224 -37.39 8.65 3.50
C ALA A 224 -38.22 7.97 4.59
N ARG A 225 -38.00 8.32 5.86
CA ARG A 225 -38.82 7.85 7.00
C ARG A 225 -40.26 8.29 6.89
N ALA A 226 -40.52 9.57 6.56
CA ALA A 226 -41.87 10.11 6.38
C ALA A 226 -42.64 9.38 5.25
N LYS A 227 -41.97 8.86 4.23
CA LYS A 227 -42.53 8.00 3.18
C LYS A 227 -42.77 6.55 3.61
N GLY A 228 -42.57 6.20 4.89
CA GLY A 228 -42.89 4.88 5.45
C GLY A 228 -41.84 3.81 5.10
N LEU A 229 -40.63 4.19 4.71
CA LEU A 229 -39.54 3.18 4.47
C LEU A 229 -39.08 2.58 5.79
N SER A 230 -38.87 1.26 5.80
CA SER A 230 -38.36 0.57 6.98
C SER A 230 -36.94 1.04 7.33
N GLU A 231 -36.60 1.10 8.62
CA GLU A 231 -35.27 1.55 9.10
C GLU A 231 -34.10 0.77 8.45
N ARG A 232 -34.25 -0.53 8.21
CA ARG A 232 -33.27 -1.34 7.50
C ARG A 232 -33.04 -0.83 6.07
N ARG A 233 -34.10 -0.45 5.36
CA ARG A 233 -34.00 0.10 3.99
C ARG A 233 -33.40 1.50 4.00
N VAL A 234 -33.78 2.34 4.98
CA VAL A 234 -33.20 3.68 5.18
C VAL A 234 -31.70 3.54 5.43
N LEU A 235 -31.28 2.65 6.35
CA LEU A 235 -29.88 2.43 6.68
C LEU A 235 -29.08 1.93 5.45
N LEU A 236 -29.47 0.81 4.86
CA LEU A 236 -28.66 0.16 3.81
C LEU A 236 -28.64 0.91 2.49
N ARG A 237 -29.79 1.51 2.09
CA ARG A 237 -29.93 2.12 0.75
C ARG A 237 -29.67 3.61 0.72
N HIS A 238 -29.90 4.30 1.82
CA HIS A 238 -29.79 5.77 1.88
C HIS A 238 -28.60 6.20 2.74
N THR A 239 -28.55 5.80 4.01
CA THR A 239 -27.51 6.25 4.95
C THR A 239 -26.14 5.67 4.59
N LEU A 240 -26.02 4.34 4.51
CA LEU A 240 -24.74 3.67 4.29
C LEU A 240 -24.11 4.08 2.95
N ARG A 241 -24.92 4.17 1.89
CA ARG A 241 -24.43 4.59 0.57
C ARG A 241 -23.76 5.96 0.60
N THR A 242 -24.37 6.93 1.28
CA THR A 242 -23.81 8.27 1.41
C THR A 242 -22.58 8.28 2.30
N SER A 243 -22.63 7.56 3.43
CA SER A 243 -21.51 7.46 4.39
C SER A 243 -20.28 6.74 3.81
N MET A 244 -20.46 5.87 2.80
CA MET A 244 -19.36 5.17 2.14
C MET A 244 -18.51 6.06 1.22
N ILE A 245 -18.96 7.26 0.86
CA ILE A 245 -18.19 8.15 -0.03
C ILE A 245 -16.82 8.48 0.60
N THR A 246 -16.82 8.97 1.83
CA THR A 246 -15.58 9.26 2.57
C THR A 246 -14.75 7.98 2.80
N PHE A 247 -15.40 6.86 3.10
CA PHE A 247 -14.74 5.57 3.29
C PHE A 247 -13.94 5.16 2.04
N VAL A 248 -14.56 5.22 0.87
CA VAL A 248 -13.92 4.84 -0.42
C VAL A 248 -12.78 5.80 -0.77
N SER A 249 -12.90 7.09 -0.42
CA SER A 249 -11.84 8.08 -0.60
C SER A 249 -10.57 7.69 0.14
N LEU A 250 -10.74 7.49 1.44
CA LEU A 250 -9.63 7.12 2.33
C LEU A 250 -9.05 5.76 1.93
N PHE A 251 -9.92 4.79 1.61
CA PHE A 251 -9.50 3.46 1.15
C PHE A 251 -8.53 3.54 -0.03
N GLY A 252 -8.85 4.37 -1.03
CA GLY A 252 -7.96 4.51 -2.19
C GLY A 252 -6.59 5.05 -1.84
N LEU A 253 -6.53 6.07 -0.96
CA LEU A 253 -5.25 6.64 -0.50
C LEU A 253 -4.43 5.60 0.26
N ASP A 254 -5.03 4.93 1.25
CA ASP A 254 -4.33 3.99 2.10
C ASP A 254 -3.93 2.71 1.36
N PHE A 255 -4.81 2.19 0.51
CA PHE A 255 -4.50 1.03 -0.32
C PHE A 255 -3.33 1.32 -1.28
N GLY A 256 -3.36 2.47 -1.95
CA GLY A 256 -2.25 2.92 -2.81
C GLY A 256 -0.94 3.06 -2.03
N ALA A 257 -0.98 3.66 -0.84
CA ALA A 257 0.18 3.81 0.03
C ALA A 257 0.74 2.46 0.51
N LEU A 258 -0.13 1.49 0.84
CA LEU A 258 0.32 0.14 1.23
C LEU A 258 1.04 -0.59 0.11
N VAL A 259 0.49 -0.58 -1.11
CA VAL A 259 1.14 -1.19 -2.28
C VAL A 259 2.44 -0.48 -2.62
N ALA A 260 2.51 0.83 -2.39
CA ALA A 260 3.69 1.66 -2.64
C ALA A 260 4.87 1.42 -1.68
N GLY A 261 4.70 0.58 -0.68
CA GLY A 261 5.74 0.27 0.31
C GLY A 261 5.29 0.45 1.77
N GLY A 262 4.04 0.89 2.01
CA GLY A 262 3.50 1.01 3.37
C GLY A 262 3.39 -0.32 4.12
N ALA A 263 3.37 -1.44 3.39
CA ALA A 263 3.39 -2.79 3.97
C ALA A 263 4.80 -3.31 4.29
N LEU A 264 5.86 -2.53 4.02
CA LEU A 264 7.27 -2.91 4.19
C LEU A 264 7.57 -3.57 5.54
N LEU A 265 7.13 -2.96 6.64
CA LEU A 265 7.40 -3.48 7.98
C LEU A 265 6.75 -4.85 8.22
N ILE A 266 5.55 -5.08 7.70
CA ILE A 266 4.88 -6.38 7.77
C ILE A 266 5.57 -7.40 6.88
N GLU A 267 6.00 -7.02 5.69
CA GLU A 267 6.79 -7.91 4.82
C GLU A 267 8.08 -8.36 5.49
N VAL A 268 8.80 -7.45 6.17
CA VAL A 268 10.03 -7.76 6.90
C VAL A 268 9.76 -8.69 8.09
N VAL A 269 8.78 -8.36 8.92
CA VAL A 269 8.42 -9.11 10.13
C VAL A 269 7.99 -10.54 9.81
N PHE A 270 7.24 -10.75 8.73
CA PHE A 270 6.76 -12.08 8.34
C PHE A 270 7.62 -12.76 7.27
N GLY A 271 8.78 -12.18 6.90
CA GLY A 271 9.69 -12.76 5.90
C GLY A 271 9.05 -12.87 4.51
N ILE A 272 8.09 -12.02 4.19
CA ILE A 272 7.42 -11.96 2.88
C ILE A 272 8.33 -11.19 1.92
N HIS A 273 8.96 -11.89 0.96
CA HIS A 273 9.87 -11.26 0.00
C HIS A 273 9.09 -10.48 -1.08
N GLY A 274 8.42 -9.40 -0.66
CA GLY A 274 7.74 -8.45 -1.52
C GLY A 274 8.60 -7.25 -1.90
N VAL A 275 7.99 -6.25 -2.53
CA VAL A 275 8.67 -5.02 -2.98
C VAL A 275 9.11 -4.16 -1.80
N GLY A 276 8.34 -4.14 -0.70
CA GLY A 276 8.73 -3.46 0.54
C GLY A 276 9.97 -4.11 1.18
N TYR A 277 10.02 -5.44 1.24
CA TYR A 277 11.19 -6.20 1.72
C TYR A 277 12.42 -5.92 0.85
N LEU A 278 12.27 -5.93 -0.48
CA LEU A 278 13.32 -5.55 -1.41
C LEU A 278 13.81 -4.12 -1.17
N THR A 279 12.89 -3.19 -0.93
CA THR A 279 13.24 -1.79 -0.59
C THR A 279 14.03 -1.70 0.70
N TRP A 280 13.63 -2.45 1.73
CA TRP A 280 14.34 -2.51 3.01
C TRP A 280 15.77 -3.02 2.86
N GLN A 281 15.97 -4.11 2.09
CA GLN A 281 17.31 -4.62 1.79
C GLN A 281 18.15 -3.60 1.01
N ALA A 282 17.56 -2.96 0.01
CA ALA A 282 18.23 -1.94 -0.79
C ALA A 282 18.66 -0.73 0.06
N LEU A 283 17.82 -0.30 1.02
CA LEU A 283 18.17 0.77 1.97
C LEU A 283 19.35 0.37 2.86
N GLY A 284 19.36 -0.85 3.38
CA GLY A 284 20.47 -1.36 4.20
C GLY A 284 21.80 -1.43 3.44
N ASN A 285 21.76 -1.71 2.14
CA ASN A 285 22.91 -1.83 1.26
C ASN A 285 23.24 -0.55 0.48
N LEU A 286 22.47 0.54 0.67
CA LEU A 286 22.58 1.81 -0.08
C LEU A 286 22.52 1.61 -1.62
N ASP A 287 21.71 0.66 -2.06
CA ASP A 287 21.51 0.35 -3.47
C ASP A 287 20.57 1.36 -4.14
N LEU A 288 21.12 2.49 -4.56
CA LEU A 288 20.37 3.61 -5.11
C LEU A 288 19.47 3.26 -6.31
N PRO A 289 19.90 2.46 -7.32
CA PRO A 289 19.04 2.05 -8.42
C PRO A 289 17.81 1.28 -7.96
N THR A 290 17.97 0.36 -7.03
CA THR A 290 16.87 -0.45 -6.48
C THR A 290 15.93 0.43 -5.66
N ILE A 291 16.45 1.28 -4.76
CA ILE A 291 15.61 2.22 -3.98
C ILE A 291 14.80 3.13 -4.92
N MET A 292 15.47 3.72 -5.93
CA MET A 292 14.79 4.59 -6.87
C MET A 292 13.70 3.86 -7.65
N ALA A 293 14.00 2.66 -8.15
CA ALA A 293 13.03 1.88 -8.93
C ALA A 293 11.82 1.46 -8.08
N THR A 294 12.02 1.10 -6.80
CA THR A 294 10.92 0.78 -5.89
C THR A 294 10.09 2.02 -5.53
N VAL A 295 10.70 3.19 -5.40
CA VAL A 295 9.96 4.47 -5.22
C VAL A 295 9.13 4.80 -6.46
N VAL A 296 9.68 4.62 -7.68
CA VAL A 296 8.93 4.81 -8.94
C VAL A 296 7.78 3.80 -9.05
N TYR A 297 8.01 2.54 -8.66
CA TYR A 297 6.97 1.52 -8.56
C TYR A 297 5.85 1.96 -7.60
N GLY A 298 6.20 2.41 -6.41
CA GLY A 298 5.24 2.90 -5.42
C GLY A 298 4.42 4.08 -5.94
N ALA A 299 5.08 5.06 -6.55
CA ALA A 299 4.43 6.19 -7.17
C ALA A 299 3.44 5.78 -8.27
N PHE A 300 3.82 4.80 -9.11
CA PHE A 300 2.93 4.25 -10.13
C PHE A 300 1.64 3.70 -9.52
N PHE A 301 1.75 2.89 -8.46
CA PHE A 301 0.56 2.30 -7.81
C PHE A 301 -0.30 3.34 -7.10
N ILE A 302 0.29 4.34 -6.42
CA ILE A 302 -0.48 5.45 -5.81
C ILE A 302 -1.31 6.16 -6.89
N VAL A 303 -0.69 6.52 -8.00
CA VAL A 303 -1.37 7.25 -9.09
C VAL A 303 -2.42 6.37 -9.77
N LEU A 304 -2.12 5.09 -9.98
CA LEU A 304 -3.06 4.12 -10.55
C LEU A 304 -4.30 3.94 -9.65
N VAL A 305 -4.09 3.72 -8.35
CA VAL A 305 -5.18 3.53 -7.39
C VAL A 305 -6.02 4.80 -7.28
N ASN A 306 -5.40 5.98 -7.23
CA ASN A 306 -6.14 7.24 -7.24
C ASN A 306 -6.99 7.39 -8.50
N ALA A 307 -6.48 7.02 -9.68
CA ALA A 307 -7.26 7.02 -10.91
C ALA A 307 -8.47 6.07 -10.85
N VAL A 308 -8.30 4.88 -10.27
CA VAL A 308 -9.40 3.92 -10.06
C VAL A 308 -10.44 4.48 -9.09
N VAL A 309 -10.01 5.12 -8.00
CA VAL A 309 -10.90 5.75 -7.01
C VAL A 309 -11.70 6.89 -7.63
N ASP A 310 -11.09 7.73 -8.47
CA ASP A 310 -11.82 8.79 -9.17
C ASP A 310 -12.89 8.25 -10.12
N ILE A 311 -12.62 7.12 -10.78
CA ILE A 311 -13.62 6.42 -11.60
C ILE A 311 -14.74 5.87 -10.71
N ALA A 312 -14.40 5.28 -9.56
CA ALA A 312 -15.38 4.80 -8.59
C ALA A 312 -16.27 5.94 -8.05
N TYR A 313 -15.70 7.11 -7.80
CA TYR A 313 -16.49 8.30 -7.43
C TYR A 313 -17.51 8.71 -8.49
N ALA A 314 -17.09 8.77 -9.75
CA ALA A 314 -17.99 9.12 -10.84
C ALA A 314 -19.17 8.12 -10.98
N TRP A 315 -19.01 6.91 -10.44
CA TRP A 315 -20.07 5.90 -10.38
C TRP A 315 -20.94 6.01 -9.10
N LEU A 316 -20.32 6.32 -7.96
CA LEU A 316 -21.01 6.45 -6.65
C LEU A 316 -21.83 7.74 -6.56
N ASP A 317 -21.29 8.87 -7.07
CA ASP A 317 -21.96 10.16 -7.07
C ASP A 317 -22.16 10.70 -8.50
N PRO A 318 -23.37 10.54 -9.07
CA PRO A 318 -23.68 11.05 -10.42
C PRO A 318 -23.60 12.59 -10.54
N ARG A 319 -23.54 13.33 -9.42
CA ARG A 319 -23.47 14.81 -9.40
C ARG A 319 -22.08 15.33 -9.77
N ILE A 320 -21.04 14.49 -9.64
CA ILE A 320 -19.64 14.83 -9.96
C ILE A 320 -19.34 14.61 -11.45
N ARG A 321 -20.30 14.17 -12.25
CA ARG A 321 -20.07 14.00 -13.70
C ARG A 321 -19.79 15.37 -14.31
N PRO A 322 -18.57 15.63 -14.83
CA PRO A 322 -18.32 16.85 -15.57
C PRO A 322 -19.24 16.85 -16.80
N THR A 323 -20.03 17.91 -16.92
CA THR A 323 -20.78 18.27 -18.12
C THR A 323 -19.85 18.44 -19.32
#